data_904bd4bef4e5e4af19f84646336292dc
#
_entry.id   904bd4bef4e5e4af19f84646336292dc
#
_cell.length_a   1.000
_cell.length_b   1.000
_cell.length_c   1.000
_cell.angle_alpha   90.00
_cell.angle_beta   90.00
_cell.angle_gamma   90.00
#
_symmetry.space_group_name_H-M   'P 1'
#
loop_
_entity.id
_entity.type
_entity.pdbx_description
1 polymer ?
#
loop_
_entity_poly.entity_id
_entity_poly.type
_entity_poly.pdbx_seq_one_letter_code
_entity_poly.pdbx_strand_id
1 'polypeptide(L)'
;PAQITFLSPLVTYFFSFVAGTGHVAYSVLPVIAEVARETKIRPERPLGIAVIASQQAITASPISAATVALLGLLTGFNISLLDILIITIPSTLCGVFLGALYSLRVGKELVDDPEYQRRLKEGLLDNSHYELKDIGNKHKALLSVLIFVIATVFIVIFGSFDNLRPSHIIDGKPVTVDMASIIEILMLSAAALILLFTKANGIKAAQGSVFSAGMQAVVAI
;
A
#
# COMPACT_ATOMS: atom_id res chain seq x y z
N PRO A 1 24.47 -4.73 4.10
CA PRO A 1 23.53 -5.85 4.04
C PRO A 1 22.24 -5.60 4.84
N ALA A 2 22.35 -5.20 6.12
CA ALA A 2 21.18 -4.97 6.97
C ALA A 2 20.25 -3.82 6.48
N GLN A 3 20.79 -2.79 5.87
CA GLN A 3 20.03 -1.60 5.46
C GLN A 3 18.86 -1.91 4.54
N ILE A 4 19.03 -2.74 3.53
CA ILE A 4 17.94 -3.06 2.60
C ILE A 4 16.84 -3.87 3.29
N THR A 5 17.18 -4.78 4.21
CA THR A 5 16.19 -5.57 4.96
C THR A 5 15.32 -4.70 5.88
N PHE A 6 15.81 -3.52 6.31
CA PHE A 6 15.02 -2.56 7.08
C PHE A 6 14.35 -1.51 6.19
N LEU A 7 15.01 -1.07 5.12
CA LEU A 7 14.47 -0.03 4.26
C LEU A 7 13.33 -0.54 3.39
N SER A 8 13.46 -1.76 2.84
CA SER A 8 12.43 -2.33 1.96
C SER A 8 11.04 -2.44 2.62
N PRO A 9 10.89 -2.97 3.84
CA PRO A 9 9.58 -3.02 4.48
C PRO A 9 9.03 -1.63 4.81
N LEU A 10 9.88 -0.67 5.19
CA LEU A 10 9.43 0.70 5.47
C LEU A 10 8.87 1.38 4.23
N VAL A 11 9.57 1.26 3.10
CA VAL A 11 9.12 1.80 1.81
C VAL A 11 7.82 1.13 1.38
N THR A 12 7.75 -0.19 1.44
CA THR A 12 6.57 -0.94 1.03
C THR A 12 5.39 -0.68 1.97
N TYR A 13 5.64 -0.58 3.28
CA TYR A 13 4.64 -0.18 4.26
C TYR A 13 4.06 1.19 3.93
N PHE A 14 4.92 2.18 3.72
CA PHE A 14 4.48 3.55 3.41
C PHE A 14 3.59 3.61 2.17
N PHE A 15 4.02 3.00 1.07
CA PHE A 15 3.23 2.98 -0.16
C PHE A 15 1.90 2.25 0.02
N SER A 16 1.88 1.11 0.70
CA SER A 16 0.66 0.34 0.95
C SER A 16 -0.28 1.05 1.93
N PHE A 17 0.27 1.72 2.94
CA PHE A 17 -0.48 2.55 3.87
C PHE A 17 -1.20 3.70 3.16
N VAL A 18 -0.46 4.47 2.34
CA VAL A 18 -1.03 5.59 1.58
C VAL A 18 -2.03 5.12 0.54
N ALA A 19 -1.78 4.00 -0.13
CA ALA A 19 -2.68 3.46 -1.15
C ALA A 19 -3.89 2.69 -0.58
N GLY A 20 -3.86 2.29 0.69
CA GLY A 20 -4.90 1.47 1.32
C GLY A 20 -4.98 0.04 0.77
N THR A 21 -3.96 -0.41 0.04
CA THR A 21 -3.93 -1.72 -0.61
C THR A 21 -2.52 -2.31 -0.69
N GLY A 22 -2.42 -3.65 -0.57
CA GLY A 22 -1.16 -4.38 -0.72
C GLY A 22 -0.70 -4.53 -2.17
N HIS A 23 -1.55 -4.26 -3.15
CA HIS A 23 -1.19 -4.42 -4.56
C HIS A 23 -0.04 -3.49 -5.01
N VAL A 24 0.15 -2.38 -4.33
CA VAL A 24 1.27 -1.46 -4.58
C VAL A 24 2.62 -2.14 -4.37
N ALA A 25 2.68 -3.14 -3.50
CA ALA A 25 3.90 -3.93 -3.28
C ALA A 25 4.44 -4.52 -4.59
N TYR A 26 3.57 -4.97 -5.52
CA TYR A 26 4.01 -5.51 -6.80
C TYR A 26 4.84 -4.55 -7.66
N SER A 27 4.69 -3.24 -7.46
CA SER A 27 5.51 -2.24 -8.13
C SER A 27 6.88 -2.03 -7.46
N VAL A 28 6.97 -2.31 -6.16
CA VAL A 28 8.18 -2.08 -5.34
C VAL A 28 9.05 -3.34 -5.26
N LEU A 29 8.44 -4.52 -5.21
CA LEU A 29 9.15 -5.79 -5.05
C LEU A 29 10.22 -6.04 -6.12
N PRO A 30 10.01 -5.78 -7.43
CA PRO A 30 11.05 -5.95 -8.43
C PRO A 30 12.28 -5.08 -8.19
N VAL A 31 12.06 -3.84 -7.72
CA VAL A 31 13.17 -2.92 -7.38
C VAL A 31 13.95 -3.44 -6.17
N ILE A 32 13.25 -3.95 -5.15
CA ILE A 32 13.88 -4.57 -3.97
C ILE A 32 14.69 -5.79 -4.38
N ALA A 33 14.16 -6.64 -5.28
CA ALA A 33 14.84 -7.81 -5.79
C ALA A 33 16.14 -7.45 -6.52
N GLU A 34 16.09 -6.39 -7.37
CA GLU A 34 17.25 -5.94 -8.11
C GLU A 34 18.34 -5.38 -7.18
N VAL A 35 17.97 -4.54 -6.22
CA VAL A 35 18.91 -4.01 -5.23
C VAL A 35 19.51 -5.14 -4.36
N ALA A 36 18.71 -6.13 -3.99
CA ALA A 36 19.20 -7.31 -3.27
C ALA A 36 20.22 -8.10 -4.09
N ARG A 37 19.95 -8.26 -5.39
CA ARG A 37 20.85 -8.92 -6.34
C ARG A 37 22.17 -8.18 -6.49
N GLU A 38 22.14 -6.87 -6.73
CA GLU A 38 23.33 -6.03 -6.88
C GLU A 38 24.20 -6.01 -5.60
N THR A 39 23.54 -6.01 -4.45
CA THR A 39 24.22 -6.00 -3.14
C THR A 39 24.60 -7.40 -2.66
N LYS A 40 24.33 -8.45 -3.45
CA LYS A 40 24.60 -9.87 -3.12
C LYS A 40 23.94 -10.32 -1.82
N ILE A 41 22.79 -9.74 -1.49
CA ILE A 41 22.00 -10.12 -0.33
C ILE A 41 20.96 -11.15 -0.77
N ARG A 42 20.70 -12.12 0.10
CA ARG A 42 19.67 -13.13 -0.13
C ARG A 42 18.31 -12.47 -0.33
N PRO A 43 17.69 -12.53 -1.53
CA PRO A 43 16.51 -11.72 -1.85
C PRO A 43 15.27 -12.07 -1.01
N GLU A 44 15.17 -13.31 -0.52
CA GLU A 44 14.05 -13.71 0.34
C GLU A 44 13.94 -12.90 1.63
N ARG A 45 15.06 -12.36 2.14
CA ARG A 45 15.06 -11.55 3.36
C ARG A 45 14.30 -10.23 3.16
N PRO A 46 14.76 -9.31 2.27
CA PRO A 46 14.07 -8.04 2.09
C PRO A 46 12.71 -8.19 1.39
N LEU A 47 12.53 -9.16 0.49
CA LEU A 47 11.25 -9.39 -0.19
C LEU A 47 10.20 -9.94 0.77
N GLY A 48 10.54 -10.94 1.57
CA GLY A 48 9.60 -11.55 2.51
C GLY A 48 9.06 -10.53 3.50
N ILE A 49 9.95 -9.74 4.12
CA ILE A 49 9.50 -8.73 5.08
C ILE A 49 8.80 -7.55 4.41
N ALA A 50 9.13 -7.20 3.16
CA ALA A 50 8.42 -6.18 2.41
C ALA A 50 6.97 -6.59 2.12
N VAL A 51 6.73 -7.85 1.77
CA VAL A 51 5.37 -8.38 1.59
C VAL A 51 4.59 -8.34 2.90
N ILE A 52 5.19 -8.81 4.01
CA ILE A 52 4.55 -8.74 5.33
C ILE A 52 4.21 -7.29 5.69
N ALA A 53 5.14 -6.36 5.47
CA ALA A 53 4.94 -4.95 5.74
C ALA A 53 3.79 -4.35 4.94
N SER A 54 3.61 -4.74 3.67
CA SER A 54 2.50 -4.28 2.85
C SER A 54 1.14 -4.74 3.41
N GLN A 55 1.04 -5.97 3.90
CA GLN A 55 -0.19 -6.49 4.50
C GLN A 55 -0.49 -5.83 5.86
N GLN A 56 0.53 -5.62 6.67
CA GLN A 56 0.38 -4.90 7.94
C GLN A 56 -0.07 -3.45 7.71
N ALA A 57 0.45 -2.79 6.68
CA ALA A 57 0.09 -1.42 6.32
C ALA A 57 -1.39 -1.26 5.95
N ILE A 58 -2.00 -2.25 5.32
CA ILE A 58 -3.44 -2.22 5.00
C ILE A 58 -4.28 -2.11 6.28
N THR A 59 -3.92 -2.86 7.32
CA THR A 59 -4.63 -2.85 8.61
C THR A 59 -4.51 -1.49 9.31
N ALA A 60 -3.44 -0.77 9.06
CA ALA A 60 -3.19 0.56 9.64
C ALA A 60 -3.65 1.71 8.72
N SER A 61 -4.04 1.44 7.48
CA SER A 61 -4.40 2.48 6.52
C SER A 61 -5.79 3.05 6.78
N PRO A 62 -5.94 4.39 6.82
CA PRO A 62 -7.24 5.05 7.04
C PRO A 62 -8.25 4.83 5.90
N ILE A 63 -7.78 4.46 4.71
CA ILE A 63 -8.59 4.29 3.50
C ILE A 63 -8.78 2.83 3.11
N SER A 64 -8.25 1.89 3.88
CA SER A 64 -8.42 0.48 3.57
C SER A 64 -9.83 -0.01 3.90
N ALA A 65 -10.34 -0.93 3.11
CA ALA A 65 -11.64 -1.55 3.36
C ALA A 65 -11.71 -2.21 4.75
N ALA A 66 -10.60 -2.78 5.23
CA ALA A 66 -10.53 -3.41 6.56
C ALA A 66 -10.75 -2.39 7.68
N THR A 67 -10.08 -1.23 7.63
CA THR A 67 -10.23 -0.15 8.62
C THR A 67 -11.64 0.45 8.58
N VAL A 68 -12.19 0.64 7.38
CA VAL A 68 -13.56 1.15 7.20
C VAL A 68 -14.59 0.18 7.77
N ALA A 69 -14.45 -1.12 7.47
CA ALA A 69 -15.33 -2.15 8.03
C ALA A 69 -15.24 -2.21 9.57
N LEU A 70 -14.03 -2.16 10.13
CA LEU A 70 -13.82 -2.12 11.58
C LEU A 70 -14.49 -0.90 12.21
N LEU A 71 -14.30 0.29 11.61
CA LEU A 71 -14.94 1.51 12.09
C LEU A 71 -16.48 1.39 12.09
N GLY A 72 -17.05 0.80 11.02
CA GLY A 72 -18.49 0.51 10.93
C GLY A 72 -18.99 -0.41 12.04
N LEU A 73 -18.24 -1.47 12.38
CA LEU A 73 -18.57 -2.38 13.45
C LEU A 73 -18.50 -1.74 14.85
N LEU A 74 -17.66 -0.69 14.99
CA LEU A 74 -17.43 0.02 16.26
C LEU A 74 -18.30 1.26 16.43
N THR A 75 -19.23 1.54 15.51
CA THR A 75 -20.07 2.76 15.53
C THR A 75 -20.81 2.97 16.85
N GLY A 76 -21.20 1.88 17.55
CA GLY A 76 -21.91 1.95 18.83
C GLY A 76 -21.03 2.30 20.04
N PHE A 77 -19.71 2.39 19.87
CA PHE A 77 -18.74 2.56 20.97
C PHE A 77 -18.10 3.95 21.02
N ASN A 78 -18.55 4.90 20.22
CA ASN A 78 -17.95 6.25 20.10
C ASN A 78 -16.44 6.24 19.77
N ILE A 79 -15.99 5.28 18.96
CA ILE A 79 -14.61 5.15 18.52
C ILE A 79 -14.46 5.88 17.19
N SER A 80 -13.51 6.79 17.12
CA SER A 80 -13.14 7.52 15.91
C SER A 80 -12.11 6.76 15.06
N LEU A 81 -11.95 7.15 13.81
CA LEU A 81 -10.88 6.63 12.97
C LEU A 81 -9.50 6.88 13.59
N LEU A 82 -9.30 8.04 14.24
CA LEU A 82 -8.03 8.38 14.87
C LEU A 82 -7.69 7.42 16.01
N ASP A 83 -8.68 7.00 16.81
CA ASP A 83 -8.46 6.05 17.91
C ASP A 83 -7.98 4.70 17.39
N ILE A 84 -8.52 4.24 16.25
CA ILE A 84 -8.05 3.03 15.57
C ILE A 84 -6.61 3.21 15.10
N LEU A 85 -6.30 4.33 14.42
CA LEU A 85 -4.98 4.57 13.84
C LEU A 85 -3.88 4.71 14.89
N ILE A 86 -4.15 5.34 16.02
CA ILE A 86 -3.19 5.47 17.14
C ILE A 86 -2.76 4.10 17.68
N ILE A 87 -3.61 3.10 17.59
CA ILE A 87 -3.29 1.74 18.03
C ILE A 87 -2.66 0.94 16.88
N THR A 88 -3.25 0.98 15.70
CA THR A 88 -2.85 0.10 14.59
C THR A 88 -1.50 0.48 13.98
N ILE A 89 -1.20 1.78 13.83
CA ILE A 89 0.06 2.23 13.24
C ILE A 89 1.27 1.76 14.07
N PRO A 90 1.38 2.06 15.38
CA PRO A 90 2.54 1.63 16.15
C PRO A 90 2.63 0.12 16.31
N SER A 91 1.49 -0.58 16.45
CA SER A 91 1.45 -2.03 16.60
C SER A 91 1.99 -2.73 15.35
N THR A 92 1.52 -2.33 14.18
CA THR A 92 1.94 -2.92 12.89
C THR A 92 3.39 -2.56 12.56
N LEU A 93 3.84 -1.33 12.83
CA LEU A 93 5.24 -0.94 12.65
C LEU A 93 6.17 -1.73 13.59
N CYS A 94 5.77 -1.94 14.83
CA CYS A 94 6.52 -2.78 15.77
C CYS A 94 6.63 -4.22 15.25
N GLY A 95 5.51 -4.80 14.77
CA GLY A 95 5.51 -6.13 14.17
C GLY A 95 6.42 -6.23 12.93
N VAL A 96 6.37 -5.23 12.04
CA VAL A 96 7.26 -5.15 10.87
C VAL A 96 8.72 -5.06 11.28
N PHE A 97 9.03 -4.23 12.28
CA PHE A 97 10.40 -4.09 12.78
C PHE A 97 10.94 -5.39 13.37
N LEU A 98 10.17 -6.07 14.21
CA LEU A 98 10.54 -7.37 14.77
C LEU A 98 10.69 -8.44 13.68
N GLY A 99 9.81 -8.44 12.69
CA GLY A 99 9.92 -9.29 11.52
C GLY A 99 11.17 -9.02 10.69
N ALA A 100 11.56 -7.75 10.54
CA ALA A 100 12.81 -7.37 9.86
C ALA A 100 14.04 -7.86 10.63
N LEU A 101 14.05 -7.74 11.95
CA LEU A 101 15.12 -8.29 12.81
C LEU A 101 15.24 -9.81 12.66
N TYR A 102 14.12 -10.51 12.64
CA TYR A 102 14.10 -11.96 12.40
C TYR A 102 14.62 -12.31 11.01
N SER A 103 14.19 -11.56 9.97
CA SER A 103 14.59 -11.80 8.58
C SER A 103 16.08 -11.68 8.34
N LEU A 104 16.82 -10.90 9.14
CA LEU A 104 18.28 -10.83 9.06
C LEU A 104 18.96 -12.18 9.31
N ARG A 105 18.32 -13.08 10.03
CA ARG A 105 18.86 -14.40 10.40
C ARG A 105 18.36 -15.53 9.50
N VAL A 106 17.47 -15.22 8.55
CA VAL A 106 16.87 -16.24 7.67
C VAL A 106 17.84 -16.63 6.56
N GLY A 107 18.09 -17.92 6.42
CA GLY A 107 18.88 -18.52 5.35
C GLY A 107 20.39 -18.20 5.41
N LYS A 108 21.14 -18.90 4.56
CA LYS A 108 22.59 -18.68 4.39
C LYS A 108 22.84 -17.46 3.51
N GLU A 109 24.03 -16.87 3.63
CA GLU A 109 24.46 -15.85 2.66
C GLU A 109 24.61 -16.47 1.25
N LEU A 110 24.41 -15.69 0.20
CA LEU A 110 24.46 -16.19 -1.18
C LEU A 110 25.84 -16.77 -1.53
N VAL A 111 26.90 -16.24 -0.93
CA VAL A 111 28.28 -16.75 -1.15
C VAL A 111 28.43 -18.17 -0.62
N ASP A 112 27.74 -18.49 0.48
CA ASP A 112 27.81 -19.78 1.17
C ASP A 112 26.67 -20.74 0.76
N ASP A 113 25.80 -20.35 -0.18
CA ASP A 113 24.69 -21.15 -0.66
C ASP A 113 25.14 -22.02 -1.86
N PRO A 114 25.22 -23.36 -1.71
CA PRO A 114 25.69 -24.25 -2.77
C PRO A 114 24.80 -24.18 -4.02
N GLU A 115 23.49 -24.01 -3.85
CA GLU A 115 22.55 -23.96 -4.98
C GLU A 115 22.71 -22.65 -5.77
N TYR A 116 22.91 -21.54 -5.08
CA TYR A 116 23.21 -20.27 -5.74
C TYR A 116 24.51 -20.36 -6.54
N GLN A 117 25.57 -20.95 -5.95
CA GLN A 117 26.85 -21.11 -6.61
C GLN A 117 26.75 -22.05 -7.82
N ARG A 118 25.96 -23.12 -7.72
CA ARG A 118 25.70 -24.04 -8.85
C ARG A 118 25.01 -23.29 -10.00
N ARG A 119 23.92 -22.57 -9.72
CA ARG A 119 23.18 -21.80 -10.73
C ARG A 119 24.03 -20.70 -11.37
N LEU A 120 24.90 -20.07 -10.59
CA LEU A 120 25.83 -19.08 -11.10
C LEU A 120 26.82 -19.69 -12.08
N LYS A 121 27.40 -20.86 -11.76
CA LYS A 121 28.32 -21.59 -12.64
C LYS A 121 27.64 -22.10 -13.91
N GLU A 122 26.40 -22.52 -13.82
CA GLU A 122 25.62 -23.05 -14.95
C GLU A 122 25.00 -21.92 -15.81
N GLY A 123 25.19 -20.66 -15.46
CA GLY A 123 24.62 -19.51 -16.17
C GLY A 123 23.09 -19.44 -16.13
N LEU A 124 22.48 -20.09 -15.13
CA LEU A 124 21.02 -20.15 -14.97
C LEU A 124 20.44 -18.93 -14.23
N LEU A 125 21.31 -18.04 -13.71
CA LEU A 125 20.84 -16.80 -13.09
C LEU A 125 20.53 -15.79 -14.20
N ASP A 126 19.29 -15.34 -14.20
CA ASP A 126 18.85 -14.32 -15.13
C ASP A 126 19.61 -13.00 -14.85
N ASN A 127 20.35 -12.55 -15.86
CA ASN A 127 21.08 -11.29 -15.83
C ASN A 127 20.24 -10.13 -16.40
N SER A 128 18.94 -10.35 -16.65
CA SER A 128 18.05 -9.28 -17.09
C SER A 128 17.96 -8.24 -15.99
N HIS A 129 18.38 -7.02 -16.31
CA HIS A 129 18.13 -5.86 -15.46
C HIS A 129 16.65 -5.53 -15.54
N TYR A 130 16.02 -5.30 -14.38
CA TYR A 130 14.67 -4.76 -14.35
C TYR A 130 14.74 -3.30 -14.83
N GLU A 131 14.39 -3.08 -16.10
CA GLU A 131 14.24 -1.72 -16.61
C GLU A 131 13.01 -1.10 -15.94
N LEU A 132 13.26 -0.10 -15.11
CA LEU A 132 12.19 0.75 -14.57
C LEU A 132 11.48 1.39 -15.75
N LYS A 133 10.20 1.06 -15.92
CA LYS A 133 9.36 1.69 -16.94
C LYS A 133 9.44 3.20 -16.76
N ASP A 134 9.80 3.90 -17.82
CA ASP A 134 9.81 5.38 -17.80
C ASP A 134 8.44 5.89 -17.34
N ILE A 135 8.45 6.67 -16.27
CA ILE A 135 7.22 7.24 -15.69
C ILE A 135 6.57 8.23 -16.66
N GLY A 136 7.24 8.56 -17.76
CA GLY A 136 6.76 9.53 -18.73
C GLY A 136 6.76 10.95 -18.14
N ASN A 137 5.63 11.62 -18.12
CA ASN A 137 5.57 13.00 -17.66
C ASN A 137 5.57 13.10 -16.12
N LYS A 138 6.73 13.45 -15.54
CA LYS A 138 6.91 13.58 -14.08
C LYS A 138 5.94 14.57 -13.42
N HIS A 139 5.55 15.64 -14.10
CA HIS A 139 4.59 16.61 -13.56
C HIS A 139 3.20 16.01 -13.42
N LYS A 140 2.77 15.20 -14.38
CA LYS A 140 1.48 14.50 -14.30
C LYS A 140 1.49 13.45 -13.18
N ALA A 141 2.58 12.71 -13.02
CA ALA A 141 2.75 11.75 -11.94
C ALA A 141 2.70 12.45 -10.57
N LEU A 142 3.44 13.55 -10.40
CA LEU A 142 3.44 14.33 -9.17
C LEU A 142 2.05 14.90 -8.86
N LEU A 143 1.35 15.43 -9.86
CA LEU A 143 0.00 15.96 -9.70
C LEU A 143 -0.98 14.85 -9.26
N SER A 144 -0.88 13.65 -9.83
CA SER A 144 -1.69 12.49 -9.42
C SER A 144 -1.48 12.12 -7.96
N VAL A 145 -0.21 12.06 -7.53
CA VAL A 145 0.15 11.80 -6.13
C VAL A 145 -0.41 12.89 -5.21
N LEU A 146 -0.27 14.16 -5.60
CA LEU A 146 -0.77 15.27 -4.81
C LEU A 146 -2.29 15.23 -4.62
N ILE A 147 -3.07 14.99 -5.69
CA ILE A 147 -4.53 14.86 -5.63
C ILE A 147 -4.90 13.70 -4.70
N PHE A 148 -4.22 12.56 -4.81
CA PHE A 148 -4.49 11.39 -4.00
C PHE A 148 -4.17 11.65 -2.51
N VAL A 149 -3.03 12.27 -2.21
CA VAL A 149 -2.64 12.61 -0.83
C VAL A 149 -3.64 13.61 -0.21
N ILE A 150 -4.07 14.62 -0.96
CA ILE A 150 -5.09 15.58 -0.50
C ILE A 150 -6.39 14.84 -0.15
N ALA A 151 -6.87 13.95 -1.02
CA ALA A 151 -8.08 13.17 -0.74
C ALA A 151 -7.91 12.32 0.54
N THR A 152 -6.76 11.68 0.72
CA THR A 152 -6.45 10.88 1.92
C THR A 152 -6.45 11.75 3.19
N VAL A 153 -5.87 12.96 3.13
CA VAL A 153 -5.89 13.90 4.26
C VAL A 153 -7.33 14.29 4.63
N PHE A 154 -8.19 14.56 3.65
CA PHE A 154 -9.61 14.84 3.92
C PHE A 154 -10.32 13.63 4.56
N ILE A 155 -10.03 12.41 4.13
CA ILE A 155 -10.58 11.20 4.75
C ILE A 155 -10.19 11.12 6.23
N VAL A 156 -8.92 11.38 6.56
CA VAL A 156 -8.46 11.37 7.96
C VAL A 156 -9.16 12.48 8.76
N ILE A 157 -9.30 13.67 8.20
CA ILE A 157 -9.98 14.80 8.87
C ILE A 157 -11.44 14.44 9.14
N PHE A 158 -12.20 14.01 8.15
CA PHE A 158 -13.61 13.64 8.33
C PHE A 158 -13.79 12.40 9.22
N GLY A 159 -12.82 11.48 9.20
CA GLY A 159 -12.84 10.30 10.06
C GLY A 159 -12.49 10.58 11.51
N SER A 160 -11.76 11.69 11.77
CA SER A 160 -11.34 12.09 13.12
C SER A 160 -12.28 13.09 13.78
N PHE A 161 -13.02 13.87 12.99
CA PHE A 161 -13.87 14.95 13.47
C PHE A 161 -15.29 14.82 12.90
N ASP A 162 -16.19 14.21 13.65
CA ASP A 162 -17.59 13.98 13.21
C ASP A 162 -18.34 15.27 12.90
N ASN A 163 -18.05 16.36 13.60
CA ASN A 163 -18.65 17.67 13.39
C ASN A 163 -18.28 18.33 12.04
N LEU A 164 -17.25 17.85 11.37
CA LEU A 164 -16.86 18.33 10.05
C LEU A 164 -17.51 17.52 8.92
N ARG A 165 -18.12 16.38 9.23
CA ARG A 165 -18.78 15.54 8.21
C ARG A 165 -19.99 16.26 7.62
N PRO A 166 -20.19 16.16 6.30
CA PRO A 166 -21.42 16.63 5.68
C PRO A 166 -22.65 15.98 6.34
N SER A 167 -23.68 16.76 6.55
CA SER A 167 -24.97 16.27 7.05
C SER A 167 -26.09 16.66 6.09
N HIS A 168 -27.10 15.84 5.99
CA HIS A 168 -28.33 16.12 5.25
C HIS A 168 -29.53 15.93 6.17
N ILE A 169 -30.64 16.55 5.85
CA ILE A 169 -31.85 16.47 6.67
C ILE A 169 -32.72 15.33 6.12
N ILE A 170 -32.94 14.32 6.97
CA ILE A 170 -33.92 13.24 6.72
C ILE A 170 -34.99 13.35 7.81
N ASP A 171 -36.25 13.43 7.40
CA ASP A 171 -37.42 13.54 8.30
C ASP A 171 -37.26 14.65 9.37
N GLY A 172 -36.68 15.80 8.96
CA GLY A 172 -36.47 16.94 9.84
C GLY A 172 -35.31 16.80 10.86
N LYS A 173 -34.53 15.72 10.81
CA LYS A 173 -33.36 15.50 11.67
C LYS A 173 -32.06 15.55 10.85
N PRO A 174 -31.00 16.19 11.34
CA PRO A 174 -29.70 16.15 10.69
C PRO A 174 -29.10 14.74 10.82
N VAL A 175 -28.82 14.11 9.69
CA VAL A 175 -28.12 12.81 9.60
C VAL A 175 -26.77 13.06 8.96
N THR A 176 -25.69 12.72 9.64
CA THR A 176 -24.32 12.81 9.10
C THR A 176 -24.08 11.70 8.09
N VAL A 177 -23.34 12.03 7.03
CA VAL A 177 -22.91 11.03 6.03
C VAL A 177 -21.98 10.03 6.69
N ASP A 178 -22.22 8.74 6.45
CA ASP A 178 -21.37 7.68 6.97
C ASP A 178 -19.96 7.71 6.38
N MET A 179 -18.99 7.14 7.10
CA MET A 179 -17.59 7.24 6.71
C MET A 179 -17.25 6.47 5.45
N ALA A 180 -17.95 5.35 5.18
CA ALA A 180 -17.74 4.58 3.97
C ALA A 180 -18.13 5.39 2.72
N SER A 181 -19.29 6.04 2.75
CA SER A 181 -19.74 6.95 1.68
C SER A 181 -18.77 8.13 1.47
N ILE A 182 -18.22 8.71 2.54
CA ILE A 182 -17.22 9.79 2.42
C ILE A 182 -15.96 9.30 1.72
N ILE A 183 -15.46 8.12 2.09
CA ILE A 183 -14.27 7.53 1.45
C ILE A 183 -14.54 7.25 -0.03
N GLU A 184 -15.67 6.65 -0.36
CA GLU A 184 -16.06 6.37 -1.75
C GLU A 184 -16.13 7.64 -2.59
N ILE A 185 -16.82 8.67 -2.10
CA ILE A 185 -16.96 9.95 -2.80
C ILE A 185 -15.60 10.62 -3.02
N LEU A 186 -14.76 10.69 -1.99
CA LEU A 186 -13.44 11.33 -2.08
C LEU A 186 -12.50 10.56 -3.01
N MET A 187 -12.49 9.23 -2.95
CA MET A 187 -11.64 8.41 -3.82
C MET A 187 -12.10 8.44 -5.28
N LEU A 188 -13.40 8.35 -5.54
CA LEU A 188 -13.94 8.48 -6.91
C LEU A 188 -13.70 9.88 -7.48
N SER A 189 -13.86 10.92 -6.66
CA SER A 189 -13.56 12.30 -7.07
C SER A 189 -12.08 12.49 -7.38
N ALA A 190 -11.18 11.95 -6.54
CA ALA A 190 -9.75 11.97 -6.78
C ALA A 190 -9.38 11.24 -8.09
N ALA A 191 -9.96 10.06 -8.32
CA ALA A 191 -9.75 9.31 -9.55
C ALA A 191 -10.23 10.10 -10.79
N ALA A 192 -11.42 10.73 -10.73
CA ALA A 192 -11.94 11.56 -11.79
C ALA A 192 -11.03 12.77 -12.06
N LEU A 193 -10.58 13.47 -11.03
CA LEU A 193 -9.65 14.60 -11.16
C LEU A 193 -8.32 14.16 -11.78
N ILE A 194 -7.75 13.04 -11.35
CA ILE A 194 -6.52 12.49 -11.92
C ILE A 194 -6.72 12.21 -13.42
N LEU A 195 -7.80 11.57 -13.81
CA LEU A 195 -8.09 11.29 -15.22
C LEU A 195 -8.24 12.58 -16.05
N LEU A 196 -8.92 13.58 -15.53
CA LEU A 196 -9.12 14.87 -16.19
C LEU A 196 -7.79 15.62 -16.38
N PHE A 197 -7.00 15.78 -15.32
CA PHE A 197 -5.77 16.57 -15.38
C PHE A 197 -4.64 15.86 -16.11
N THR A 198 -4.55 14.54 -16.00
CA THR A 198 -3.51 13.77 -16.69
C THR A 198 -3.89 13.45 -18.13
N LYS A 199 -5.15 13.64 -18.51
CA LYS A 199 -5.71 13.19 -19.79
C LYS A 199 -5.45 11.70 -20.04
N ALA A 200 -5.46 10.90 -18.97
CA ALA A 200 -5.26 9.46 -19.05
C ALA A 200 -6.50 8.80 -19.69
N ASN A 201 -6.27 7.71 -20.41
CA ASN A 201 -7.39 6.95 -20.97
C ASN A 201 -8.01 6.11 -19.85
N GLY A 202 -9.21 6.51 -19.39
CA GLY A 202 -9.94 5.85 -18.31
C GLY A 202 -10.27 4.38 -18.62
N ILE A 203 -10.54 4.03 -19.89
CA ILE A 203 -10.79 2.65 -20.30
C ILE A 203 -9.53 1.79 -20.10
N LYS A 204 -8.35 2.30 -20.52
CA LYS A 204 -7.07 1.60 -20.30
C LYS A 204 -6.74 1.49 -18.83
N ALA A 205 -7.06 2.50 -18.03
CA ALA A 205 -6.85 2.45 -16.57
C ALA A 205 -7.77 1.39 -15.92
N ALA A 206 -9.04 1.34 -16.32
CA ALA A 206 -10.00 0.34 -15.84
C ALA A 206 -9.67 -1.09 -16.29
N GLN A 207 -9.01 -1.26 -17.43
CA GLN A 207 -8.54 -2.56 -17.93
C GLN A 207 -7.17 -2.95 -17.37
N GLY A 208 -6.55 -2.10 -16.55
CA GLY A 208 -5.24 -2.35 -15.95
C GLY A 208 -5.25 -3.55 -14.99
N SER A 209 -4.06 -4.07 -14.72
CA SER A 209 -3.85 -5.25 -13.85
C SER A 209 -4.47 -5.11 -12.44
N VAL A 210 -4.51 -3.90 -11.92
CA VAL A 210 -5.10 -3.61 -10.59
C VAL A 210 -6.61 -3.82 -10.60
N PHE A 211 -7.31 -3.36 -11.64
CA PHE A 211 -8.74 -3.56 -11.78
C PHE A 211 -9.09 -5.04 -12.01
N SER A 212 -8.36 -5.73 -12.89
CA SER A 212 -8.59 -7.16 -13.14
C SER A 212 -8.30 -8.01 -11.90
N ALA A 213 -7.28 -7.70 -11.12
CA ALA A 213 -6.99 -8.37 -9.86
C ALA A 213 -8.08 -8.11 -8.79
N GLY A 214 -8.59 -6.87 -8.71
CA GLY A 214 -9.71 -6.53 -7.84
C GLY A 214 -10.99 -7.27 -8.20
N MET A 215 -11.33 -7.35 -9.49
CA MET A 215 -12.48 -8.11 -9.99
C MET A 215 -12.35 -9.61 -9.72
N GLN A 216 -11.15 -10.18 -9.91
CA GLN A 216 -10.89 -11.59 -9.57
C GLN A 216 -11.07 -11.86 -8.08
N ALA A 217 -10.64 -10.96 -7.21
CA ALA A 217 -10.83 -11.09 -5.77
C ALA A 217 -12.33 -11.08 -5.38
N VAL A 218 -13.15 -10.24 -6.03
CA VAL A 218 -14.60 -10.18 -5.79
C VAL A 218 -15.32 -11.44 -6.27
N VAL A 219 -14.88 -12.03 -7.39
CA VAL A 219 -15.50 -13.24 -7.96
C VAL A 219 -15.06 -14.51 -7.20
N ALA A 220 -13.93 -14.48 -6.49
CA ALA A 220 -13.42 -15.61 -5.71
C ALA A 220 -14.05 -15.75 -4.31
N ILE A 221 -14.95 -14.84 -3.90
CA ILE A 221 -15.74 -14.87 -2.68
C ILE A 221 -17.12 -15.44 -2.97
#